data_ee00ed72417aa0256aeeebcb1a231d78
#
_entry.id   ee00ed72417aa0256aeeebcb1a231d78
#
_cell.length_a   1.000
_cell.length_b   1.000
_cell.length_c   1.000
_cell.angle_alpha   90.00
_cell.angle_beta   90.00
_cell.angle_gamma   90.00
#
_symmetry.space_group_name_H-M   'P 1'
#
loop_
_entity.id
_entity.type
_entity.pdbx_description
1 polymer ?
#
loop_
_entity_poly.entity_id
_entity_poly.type
_entity_poly.pdbx_seq_one_letter_code
_entity_poly.pdbx_strand_id
1 'polypeptide(L)'
;GDDAFLATARSHRIAAAGNRVQAYEWDGAGPTVLIVHGWISHSARFAPLIDALRQRGLRVIAFDAPAHGRSSGRRADLNAFRAALEGTAALLGPVHAVIAHSFGALSTAGWLSGTPLPTVRCAVLVGLMRDLDYLFDSFVSALALSPGVSARLRALLVRRYGAAAVVMAFDEQ
;
A
#
# COMPACT_ATOMS: atom_id res chain seq x y z
N GLY A 1 -6.96 -7.63 21.00
CA GLY A 1 -5.89 -7.92 20.02
C GLY A 1 -6.40 -7.74 18.59
N ASP A 2 -5.51 -7.88 17.62
CA ASP A 2 -5.74 -7.61 16.18
C ASP A 2 -6.97 -8.35 15.63
N ASP A 3 -7.14 -9.63 15.98
CA ASP A 3 -8.25 -10.45 15.50
C ASP A 3 -9.61 -9.93 15.99
N ALA A 4 -9.68 -9.51 17.24
CA ALA A 4 -10.92 -8.95 17.80
C ALA A 4 -11.28 -7.63 17.12
N PHE A 5 -10.28 -6.79 16.81
CA PHE A 5 -10.48 -5.55 16.07
C PHE A 5 -10.97 -5.82 14.63
N LEU A 6 -10.29 -6.69 13.90
CA LEU A 6 -10.68 -7.03 12.54
C LEU A 6 -12.06 -7.70 12.45
N ALA A 7 -12.51 -8.39 13.50
CA ALA A 7 -13.85 -8.97 13.58
C ALA A 7 -14.98 -7.91 13.62
N THR A 8 -14.66 -6.64 13.92
CA THR A 8 -15.64 -5.54 13.88
C THR A 8 -15.91 -5.02 12.46
N ALA A 9 -15.10 -5.44 11.47
CA ALA A 9 -15.24 -5.06 10.08
C ALA A 9 -16.09 -6.05 9.29
N ARG A 10 -16.73 -5.57 8.23
CA ARG A 10 -17.18 -6.43 7.14
C ARG A 10 -15.97 -6.87 6.33
N SER A 11 -15.78 -8.18 6.20
CA SER A 11 -14.65 -8.77 5.49
C SER A 11 -14.97 -9.03 4.03
N HIS A 12 -14.03 -8.70 3.15
CA HIS A 12 -14.12 -8.91 1.71
C HIS A 12 -12.90 -9.70 1.20
N ARG A 13 -13.12 -10.46 0.13
CA ARG A 13 -12.05 -11.19 -0.57
C ARG A 13 -11.95 -10.68 -2.00
N ILE A 14 -10.78 -10.24 -2.38
CA ILE A 14 -10.51 -9.62 -3.67
C ILE A 14 -9.44 -10.44 -4.38
N ALA A 15 -9.66 -10.74 -5.66
CA ALA A 15 -8.63 -11.33 -6.49
C ALA A 15 -7.73 -10.22 -7.06
N ALA A 16 -6.45 -10.22 -6.70
CA ALA A 16 -5.48 -9.26 -7.21
C ALA A 16 -4.09 -9.87 -7.31
N ALA A 17 -3.37 -9.61 -8.39
CA ALA A 17 -2.02 -10.12 -8.66
C ALA A 17 -1.89 -11.65 -8.43
N GLY A 18 -2.90 -12.43 -8.84
CA GLY A 18 -2.93 -13.89 -8.66
C GLY A 18 -3.09 -14.36 -7.21
N ASN A 19 -3.42 -13.45 -6.30
CA ASN A 19 -3.60 -13.74 -4.87
C ASN A 19 -5.03 -13.40 -4.42
N ARG A 20 -5.43 -13.99 -3.29
CA ARG A 20 -6.61 -13.58 -2.55
C ARG A 20 -6.20 -12.51 -1.54
N VAL A 21 -6.61 -11.29 -1.78
CA VAL A 21 -6.43 -10.13 -0.91
C VAL A 21 -7.58 -10.08 0.09
N GLN A 22 -7.26 -9.96 1.35
CA GLN A 22 -8.23 -9.74 2.42
C GLN A 22 -8.41 -8.24 2.62
N ALA A 23 -9.63 -7.76 2.47
CA ALA A 23 -9.99 -6.37 2.75
C ALA A 23 -11.05 -6.30 3.85
N TYR A 24 -11.11 -5.15 4.49
CA TYR A 24 -11.94 -4.84 5.64
C TYR A 24 -12.65 -3.53 5.41
N GLU A 25 -13.91 -3.48 5.79
CA GLU A 25 -14.75 -2.31 5.66
C GLU A 25 -15.45 -2.03 6.98
N TRP A 26 -15.34 -0.82 7.47
CA TRP A 26 -16.09 -0.29 8.58
C TRP A 26 -17.06 0.77 8.07
N ASP A 27 -18.34 0.55 8.31
CA ASP A 27 -19.42 1.43 7.86
C ASP A 27 -19.30 2.83 8.48
N GLY A 28 -19.70 3.82 7.71
CA GLY A 28 -19.84 5.23 8.09
C GLY A 28 -20.68 5.97 7.04
N ALA A 29 -21.39 7.00 7.45
CA ALA A 29 -22.22 7.81 6.55
C ALA A 29 -21.41 8.87 5.76
N GLY A 30 -20.20 9.14 6.21
CA GLY A 30 -19.31 10.14 5.61
C GLY A 30 -18.44 9.60 4.45
N PRO A 31 -17.53 10.43 3.96
CA PRO A 31 -16.61 10.07 2.91
C PRO A 31 -15.77 8.82 3.24
N THR A 32 -15.40 8.07 2.20
CA THR A 32 -14.60 6.85 2.35
C THR A 32 -13.11 7.17 2.42
N VAL A 33 -12.45 6.65 3.44
CA VAL A 33 -11.00 6.70 3.61
C VAL A 33 -10.41 5.31 3.40
N LEU A 34 -9.44 5.19 2.50
CA LEU A 34 -8.68 3.97 2.28
C LEU A 34 -7.37 4.01 3.05
N ILE A 35 -7.11 2.98 3.87
CA ILE A 35 -5.87 2.81 4.63
C ILE A 35 -4.98 1.80 3.91
N VAL A 36 -3.72 2.18 3.67
CA VAL A 36 -2.72 1.35 2.98
C VAL A 36 -1.50 1.18 3.88
N HIS A 37 -1.27 -0.04 4.33
CA HIS A 37 -0.15 -0.38 5.21
C HIS A 37 1.18 -0.49 4.45
N GLY A 38 2.30 -0.48 5.18
CA GLY A 38 3.65 -0.67 4.64
C GLY A 38 4.14 -2.11 4.65
N TRP A 39 5.43 -2.30 4.33
CA TRP A 39 6.10 -3.59 4.36
C TRP A 39 6.12 -4.16 5.79
N ILE A 40 5.98 -5.48 5.92
CA ILE A 40 5.94 -6.20 7.23
C ILE A 40 4.88 -5.60 8.18
N SER A 41 3.74 -5.18 7.62
CA SER A 41 2.62 -4.62 8.37
C SER A 41 1.30 -5.24 7.90
N HIS A 42 0.18 -4.81 8.46
CA HIS A 42 -1.17 -5.27 8.10
C HIS A 42 -2.22 -4.27 8.62
N SER A 43 -3.47 -4.44 8.21
CA SER A 43 -4.58 -3.51 8.49
C SER A 43 -4.80 -3.22 9.97
N ALA A 44 -4.71 -4.23 10.83
CA ALA A 44 -4.98 -4.06 12.27
C ALA A 44 -3.98 -3.14 12.98
N ARG A 45 -2.77 -2.93 12.42
CA ARG A 45 -1.81 -1.96 12.96
C ARG A 45 -2.35 -0.52 12.98
N PHE A 46 -3.36 -0.25 12.17
CA PHE A 46 -4.00 1.06 12.07
C PHE A 46 -5.27 1.16 12.91
N ALA A 47 -5.54 0.22 13.82
CA ALA A 47 -6.75 0.20 14.64
C ALA A 47 -7.05 1.53 15.34
N PRO A 48 -6.09 2.20 16.01
CA PRO A 48 -6.38 3.49 16.67
C PRO A 48 -6.78 4.59 15.66
N LEU A 49 -6.15 4.61 14.47
CA LEU A 49 -6.48 5.56 13.42
C LEU A 49 -7.84 5.25 12.81
N ILE A 50 -8.12 3.98 12.53
CA ILE A 50 -9.41 3.53 11.99
C ILE A 50 -10.54 3.92 12.95
N ASP A 51 -10.39 3.66 14.24
CA ASP A 51 -11.39 4.03 15.25
C ASP A 51 -11.58 5.56 15.33
N ALA A 52 -10.51 6.34 15.27
CA ALA A 52 -10.59 7.80 15.27
C ALA A 52 -11.34 8.35 14.04
N LEU A 53 -11.16 7.73 12.86
CA LEU A 53 -11.87 8.10 11.62
C LEU A 53 -13.35 7.71 11.71
N ARG A 54 -13.67 6.50 12.22
CA ARG A 54 -15.04 6.01 12.42
C ARG A 54 -15.81 6.89 13.41
N GLN A 55 -15.19 7.32 14.50
CA GLN A 55 -15.79 8.23 15.47
C GLN A 55 -16.18 9.59 14.85
N ARG A 56 -15.55 9.95 13.72
CA ARG A 56 -15.92 11.12 12.91
C ARG A 56 -16.95 10.83 11.83
N GLY A 57 -17.55 9.63 11.84
CA GLY A 57 -18.58 9.22 10.89
C GLY A 57 -18.05 8.82 9.51
N LEU A 58 -16.73 8.70 9.33
CA LEU A 58 -16.13 8.31 8.05
C LEU A 58 -16.29 6.80 7.82
N ARG A 59 -16.53 6.41 6.57
CA ARG A 59 -16.42 5.03 6.12
C ARG A 59 -14.94 4.72 5.94
N VAL A 60 -14.46 3.62 6.50
CA VAL A 60 -13.05 3.23 6.42
C VAL A 60 -12.90 1.90 5.71
N ILE A 61 -11.96 1.83 4.79
CA ILE A 61 -11.57 0.61 4.09
C ILE A 61 -10.08 0.39 4.36
N ALA A 62 -9.68 -0.84 4.61
CA ALA A 62 -8.29 -1.26 4.65
C ALA A 62 -8.13 -2.62 3.97
N PHE A 63 -6.93 -2.98 3.57
CA PHE A 63 -6.64 -4.31 3.05
C PHE A 63 -5.26 -4.78 3.51
N ASP A 64 -5.10 -6.08 3.60
CA ASP A 64 -3.80 -6.71 3.75
C ASP A 64 -3.23 -6.98 2.35
N ALA A 65 -2.07 -6.43 2.03
CA ALA A 65 -1.42 -6.67 0.74
C ALA A 65 -1.03 -8.16 0.57
N PRO A 66 -0.81 -8.66 -0.64
CA PRO A 66 -0.33 -10.02 -0.85
C PRO A 66 0.87 -10.37 0.04
N ALA A 67 0.90 -11.60 0.56
CA ALA A 67 1.90 -12.10 1.52
C ALA A 67 1.95 -11.36 2.87
N HIS A 68 0.95 -10.52 3.19
CA HIS A 68 0.82 -9.83 4.48
C HIS A 68 -0.52 -10.18 5.14
N GLY A 69 -0.56 -10.07 6.48
CA GLY A 69 -1.76 -10.25 7.27
C GLY A 69 -2.52 -11.53 6.93
N ARG A 70 -3.81 -11.41 6.59
CA ARG A 70 -4.68 -12.53 6.21
C ARG A 70 -4.80 -12.76 4.70
N SER A 71 -4.07 -12.03 3.89
CA SER A 71 -3.99 -12.24 2.44
C SER A 71 -3.13 -13.45 2.09
N SER A 72 -3.46 -14.09 0.96
CA SER A 72 -2.63 -15.18 0.44
C SER A 72 -1.37 -14.65 -0.24
N GLY A 73 -0.49 -15.55 -0.59
CA GLY A 73 0.75 -15.24 -1.30
C GLY A 73 1.98 -15.54 -0.44
N ARG A 74 3.13 -15.60 -1.11
CA ARG A 74 4.45 -15.84 -0.47
C ARG A 74 5.45 -14.75 -0.79
N ARG A 75 5.08 -13.85 -1.70
CA ARG A 75 5.90 -12.72 -2.16
C ARG A 75 5.00 -11.52 -2.37
N ALA A 76 5.52 -10.37 -2.08
CA ALA A 76 4.92 -9.10 -2.42
C ALA A 76 5.97 -8.22 -3.09
N ASP A 77 5.51 -7.32 -3.91
CA ASP A 77 6.31 -6.27 -4.54
C ASP A 77 5.41 -5.06 -4.80
N LEU A 78 5.97 -4.01 -5.37
CA LEU A 78 5.25 -2.77 -5.63
C LEU A 78 4.01 -2.99 -6.51
N ASN A 79 4.15 -3.85 -7.54
CA ASN A 79 3.05 -4.17 -8.45
C ASN A 79 1.94 -4.95 -7.75
N ALA A 80 2.30 -5.88 -6.84
CA ALA A 80 1.33 -6.64 -6.06
C ALA A 80 0.57 -5.75 -5.07
N PHE A 81 1.26 -4.79 -4.41
CA PHE A 81 0.61 -3.79 -3.55
C PHE A 81 -0.33 -2.90 -4.35
N ARG A 82 0.11 -2.40 -5.51
CA ARG A 82 -0.70 -1.57 -6.39
C ARG A 82 -1.94 -2.32 -6.88
N ALA A 83 -1.81 -3.54 -7.35
CA ALA A 83 -2.94 -4.34 -7.81
C ALA A 83 -3.95 -4.61 -6.68
N ALA A 84 -3.50 -4.84 -5.45
CA ALA A 84 -4.37 -5.01 -4.29
C ALA A 84 -5.12 -3.72 -3.96
N LEU A 85 -4.45 -2.57 -4.03
CA LEU A 85 -5.01 -1.25 -3.84
C LEU A 85 -6.08 -0.95 -4.91
N GLU A 86 -5.75 -1.14 -6.19
CA GLU A 86 -6.65 -0.96 -7.33
C GLU A 86 -7.88 -1.86 -7.21
N GLY A 87 -7.69 -3.14 -6.93
CA GLY A 87 -8.79 -4.09 -6.74
C GLY A 87 -9.69 -3.73 -5.55
N THR A 88 -9.10 -3.24 -4.45
CA THR A 88 -9.85 -2.81 -3.27
C THR A 88 -10.68 -1.55 -3.58
N ALA A 89 -10.06 -0.56 -4.23
CA ALA A 89 -10.74 0.68 -4.61
C ALA A 89 -11.86 0.42 -5.66
N ALA A 90 -11.65 -0.50 -6.59
CA ALA A 90 -12.64 -0.87 -7.59
C ALA A 90 -13.85 -1.58 -6.98
N LEU A 91 -13.64 -2.48 -6.01
CA LEU A 91 -14.73 -3.23 -5.39
C LEU A 91 -15.51 -2.39 -4.35
N LEU A 92 -14.79 -1.61 -3.53
CA LEU A 92 -15.35 -0.96 -2.35
C LEU A 92 -15.46 0.56 -2.47
N GLY A 93 -15.03 1.14 -3.59
CA GLY A 93 -15.12 2.60 -3.83
C GLY A 93 -16.57 3.14 -3.85
N PRO A 94 -16.72 4.44 -4.07
CA PRO A 94 -15.68 5.42 -4.37
C PRO A 94 -14.80 5.76 -3.15
N VAL A 95 -13.48 5.92 -3.39
CA VAL A 95 -12.50 6.37 -2.38
C VAL A 95 -12.40 7.89 -2.45
N HIS A 96 -12.49 8.58 -1.31
CA HIS A 96 -12.42 10.04 -1.23
C HIS A 96 -11.08 10.53 -0.64
N ALA A 97 -10.49 9.75 0.24
CA ALA A 97 -9.17 10.01 0.80
C ALA A 97 -8.37 8.73 0.96
N VAL A 98 -7.04 8.86 0.91
CA VAL A 98 -6.12 7.75 1.16
C VAL A 98 -5.14 8.15 2.26
N ILE A 99 -4.93 7.25 3.22
CA ILE A 99 -3.86 7.37 4.21
C ILE A 99 -2.96 6.15 4.04
N ALA A 100 -1.72 6.38 3.65
CA ALA A 100 -0.79 5.31 3.31
C ALA A 100 0.53 5.47 4.06
N HIS A 101 1.17 4.36 4.41
CA HIS A 101 2.40 4.35 5.18
C HIS A 101 3.53 3.63 4.43
N SER A 102 4.73 4.24 4.40
CA SER A 102 5.98 3.65 3.93
C SER A 102 5.84 3.04 2.51
N PHE A 103 6.08 1.75 2.34
CA PHE A 103 5.93 1.05 1.06
C PHE A 103 4.52 1.15 0.47
N GLY A 104 3.49 1.21 1.32
CA GLY A 104 2.12 1.50 0.91
C GLY A 104 1.97 2.93 0.38
N ALA A 105 2.68 3.91 0.97
CA ALA A 105 2.69 5.28 0.48
C ALA A 105 3.32 5.38 -0.92
N LEU A 106 4.43 4.68 -1.15
CA LEU A 106 5.07 4.61 -2.47
C LEU A 106 4.14 3.98 -3.52
N SER A 107 3.47 2.87 -3.17
CA SER A 107 2.50 2.21 -4.05
C SER A 107 1.29 3.11 -4.36
N THR A 108 0.82 3.86 -3.36
CA THR A 108 -0.28 4.81 -3.50
C THR A 108 0.09 5.98 -4.40
N ALA A 109 1.29 6.54 -4.23
CA ALA A 109 1.78 7.61 -5.09
C ALA A 109 1.83 7.18 -6.57
N GLY A 110 2.36 5.98 -6.84
CA GLY A 110 2.36 5.41 -8.19
C GLY A 110 0.97 5.17 -8.76
N TRP A 111 0.01 4.77 -7.92
CA TRP A 111 -1.39 4.62 -8.33
C TRP A 111 -2.03 5.95 -8.69
N LEU A 112 -1.88 6.96 -7.86
CA LEU A 112 -2.44 8.30 -8.07
C LEU A 112 -1.86 9.00 -9.29
N SER A 113 -0.58 8.78 -9.61
CA SER A 113 0.09 9.34 -10.78
C SER A 113 -0.32 8.69 -12.09
N GLY A 114 -0.73 7.42 -12.07
CA GLY A 114 -1.01 6.64 -13.28
C GLY A 114 -2.49 6.53 -13.66
N THR A 115 -3.41 6.95 -12.82
CA THR A 115 -4.85 6.75 -13.04
C THR A 115 -5.64 7.97 -12.60
N PRO A 116 -6.43 8.59 -13.49
CA PRO A 116 -7.34 9.64 -13.07
C PRO A 116 -8.36 9.08 -12.05
N LEU A 117 -8.35 9.62 -10.85
CA LEU A 117 -9.24 9.24 -9.76
C LEU A 117 -10.04 10.45 -9.31
N PRO A 118 -11.13 10.79 -10.02
CA PRO A 118 -11.87 12.03 -9.78
C PRO A 118 -12.50 12.11 -8.38
N THR A 119 -12.61 10.98 -7.69
CA THR A 119 -13.19 10.92 -6.33
C THR A 119 -12.17 11.15 -5.23
N VAL A 120 -10.87 10.88 -5.46
CA VAL A 120 -9.81 11.08 -4.46
C VAL A 120 -9.48 12.57 -4.35
N ARG A 121 -9.78 13.15 -3.19
CA ARG A 121 -9.58 14.58 -2.91
C ARG A 121 -8.37 14.86 -2.03
N CYS A 122 -7.90 13.84 -1.30
CA CYS A 122 -6.80 13.97 -0.35
C CYS A 122 -6.01 12.67 -0.25
N ALA A 123 -4.69 12.81 -0.18
CA ALA A 123 -3.80 11.70 0.15
C ALA A 123 -2.81 12.12 1.24
N VAL A 124 -2.70 11.32 2.29
CA VAL A 124 -1.71 11.49 3.36
C VAL A 124 -0.70 10.34 3.24
N LEU A 125 0.51 10.67 2.85
CA LEU A 125 1.58 9.72 2.57
C LEU A 125 2.63 9.80 3.69
N VAL A 126 2.51 8.93 4.68
CA VAL A 126 3.37 8.93 5.87
C VAL A 126 4.62 8.09 5.60
N GLY A 127 5.80 8.68 5.82
CA GLY A 127 7.06 8.00 5.59
C GLY A 127 7.27 7.63 4.11
N LEU A 128 6.74 8.46 3.20
CA LEU A 128 6.97 8.29 1.77
C LEU A 128 8.47 8.37 1.49
N MET A 129 9.00 7.33 0.87
CA MET A 129 10.36 7.34 0.36
C MET A 129 10.40 8.12 -0.96
N ARG A 130 11.47 8.90 -1.15
CA ARG A 130 11.65 9.73 -2.34
C ARG A 130 11.53 8.90 -3.63
N ASP A 131 12.19 7.74 -3.66
CA ASP A 131 12.21 6.84 -4.79
C ASP A 131 12.68 5.43 -4.38
N LEU A 132 12.67 4.50 -5.32
CA LEU A 132 13.18 3.13 -5.10
C LEU A 132 14.70 3.09 -4.97
N ASP A 133 15.42 4.05 -5.55
CA ASP A 133 16.88 4.13 -5.40
C ASP A 133 17.25 4.45 -3.96
N TYR A 134 16.57 5.39 -3.33
CA TYR A 134 16.76 5.67 -1.91
C TYR A 134 16.50 4.43 -1.04
N LEU A 135 15.42 3.69 -1.33
CA LEU A 135 15.12 2.44 -0.63
C LEU A 135 16.22 1.40 -0.85
N PHE A 136 16.68 1.26 -2.10
CA PHE A 136 17.75 0.33 -2.48
C PHE A 136 19.06 0.67 -1.77
N ASP A 137 19.48 1.92 -1.81
CA ASP A 137 20.73 2.38 -1.20
C ASP A 137 20.68 2.26 0.34
N SER A 138 19.54 2.54 0.95
CA SER A 138 19.30 2.30 2.37
C SER A 138 19.43 0.82 2.73
N PHE A 139 18.89 -0.07 1.91
CA PHE A 139 18.99 -1.52 2.07
C PHE A 139 20.43 -2.02 1.90
N VAL A 140 21.12 -1.56 0.86
CA VAL A 140 22.54 -1.86 0.60
C VAL A 140 23.41 -1.44 1.78
N SER A 141 23.19 -0.24 2.29
CA SER A 141 23.90 0.30 3.47
C SER A 141 23.61 -0.51 4.73
N ALA A 142 22.34 -0.78 5.03
CA ALA A 142 21.92 -1.51 6.23
C ALA A 142 22.48 -2.94 6.29
N LEU A 143 22.64 -3.59 5.14
CA LEU A 143 23.20 -4.94 5.03
C LEU A 143 24.69 -4.97 4.71
N ALA A 144 25.34 -3.80 4.61
CA ALA A 144 26.76 -3.66 4.25
C ALA A 144 27.14 -4.47 3.00
N LEU A 145 26.29 -4.42 1.96
CA LEU A 145 26.51 -5.20 0.74
C LEU A 145 27.72 -4.69 -0.04
N SER A 146 28.53 -5.62 -0.57
CA SER A 146 29.65 -5.24 -1.43
C SER A 146 29.17 -4.60 -2.74
N PRO A 147 30.00 -3.75 -3.39
CA PRO A 147 29.63 -3.10 -4.66
C PRO A 147 29.22 -4.09 -5.76
N GLY A 148 29.88 -5.25 -5.86
CA GLY A 148 29.54 -6.27 -6.84
C GLY A 148 28.17 -6.92 -6.59
N VAL A 149 27.80 -7.16 -5.33
CA VAL A 149 26.48 -7.68 -4.96
C VAL A 149 25.39 -6.63 -5.21
N SER A 150 25.65 -5.38 -4.85
CA SER A 150 24.73 -4.26 -5.08
C SER A 150 24.44 -4.07 -6.57
N ALA A 151 25.47 -4.07 -7.42
CA ALA A 151 25.30 -3.94 -8.86
C ALA A 151 24.47 -5.08 -9.47
N ARG A 152 24.70 -6.33 -9.03
CA ARG A 152 23.91 -7.50 -9.47
C ARG A 152 22.45 -7.41 -9.03
N LEU A 153 22.22 -7.00 -7.79
CA LEU A 153 20.88 -6.85 -7.26
C LEU A 153 20.11 -5.75 -8.02
N ARG A 154 20.75 -4.60 -8.28
CA ARG A 154 20.16 -3.51 -9.07
C ARG A 154 19.81 -3.99 -10.48
N ALA A 155 20.70 -4.70 -11.16
CA ALA A 155 20.46 -5.25 -12.49
C ALA A 155 19.26 -6.23 -12.50
N LEU A 156 19.10 -7.05 -11.47
CA LEU A 156 17.93 -7.95 -11.32
C LEU A 156 16.62 -7.17 -11.12
N LEU A 157 16.63 -6.09 -10.34
CA LEU A 157 15.46 -5.24 -10.13
C LEU A 157 15.05 -4.55 -11.43
N VAL A 158 16.00 -3.94 -12.15
CA VAL A 158 15.76 -3.31 -13.47
C VAL A 158 15.20 -4.33 -14.46
N ARG A 159 15.75 -5.54 -14.52
CA ARG A 159 15.25 -6.59 -15.41
C ARG A 159 13.83 -7.03 -15.06
N ARG A 160 13.47 -7.05 -13.77
CA ARG A 160 12.15 -7.52 -13.31
C ARG A 160 11.06 -6.47 -13.41
N TYR A 161 11.39 -5.21 -13.16
CA TYR A 161 10.41 -4.13 -13.02
C TYR A 161 10.54 -3.02 -14.06
N GLY A 162 11.60 -3.06 -14.88
CA GLY A 162 11.94 -2.03 -15.86
C GLY A 162 12.72 -0.88 -15.24
N ALA A 163 13.45 -0.14 -16.07
CA ALA A 163 14.26 1.00 -15.62
C ALA A 163 13.40 2.13 -15.01
N ALA A 164 12.21 2.38 -15.56
CA ALA A 164 11.30 3.40 -15.08
C ALA A 164 10.72 3.10 -13.68
N ALA A 165 10.62 1.84 -13.28
CA ALA A 165 10.16 1.47 -11.94
C ALA A 165 11.22 1.74 -10.85
N VAL A 166 12.48 1.90 -11.26
CA VAL A 166 13.61 2.25 -10.37
C VAL A 166 13.74 3.79 -10.25
N VAL A 167 13.16 4.54 -11.19
CA VAL A 167 13.22 6.00 -11.26
C VAL A 167 11.79 6.56 -11.15
N MET A 168 11.14 6.40 -10.01
CA MET A 168 9.98 7.26 -9.69
C MET A 168 10.52 8.53 -9.01
N ALA A 169 11.18 9.37 -9.80
CA ALA A 169 11.45 10.75 -9.39
C ALA A 169 10.13 11.52 -9.43
N PHE A 170 9.73 12.09 -8.29
CA PHE A 170 8.71 13.11 -8.30
C PHE A 170 9.37 14.39 -8.84
N ASP A 171 9.01 14.79 -10.06
CA ASP A 171 9.36 16.12 -10.53
C ASP A 171 8.70 17.14 -9.59
N GLU A 172 9.53 17.95 -8.96
CA GLU A 172 9.08 19.15 -8.24
C GLU A 172 8.51 20.15 -9.28
N GLN A 173 7.19 20.23 -9.38
CA GLN A 173 6.48 21.35 -10.01
C GLN A 173 5.79 22.17 -8.94
#